data_c538ab7dcd45cbcb91eb9dce88b6ad29
#
_entry.id   c538ab7dcd45cbcb91eb9dce88b6ad29
#
_cell.length_a   1.000
_cell.length_b   1.000
_cell.length_c   1.000
_cell.angle_alpha   90.00
_cell.angle_beta   90.00
_cell.angle_gamma   90.00
#
_symmetry.space_group_name_H-M   'P 1'
#
loop_
_entity.id
_entity.type
_entity.pdbx_description
1 polymer ?
#
loop_
_entity_poly.entity_id
_entity_poly.type
_entity_poly.pdbx_seq_one_letter_code
_entity_poly.pdbx_strand_id
1 'polypeptide(L)'
;MNKDTALVVFSGGQDSTTCLYWAKKEFKKVCALSFLYGQKHWKEVELARELAEQADVPFKVMDVSFIGNLGSNSLTDTSIPMDAEKPADSFPNTFVPGRNLFFLSIAAVYAREQGINHIVTGVSQTDFSGYPDCRDAFIKSLNVTLNLAMDEQFVIHTPLMWIDKAQTWQLADELGVLDLIRNRTLTCYNGIQGDGCGHCPSCELRREGLKKYLKAKNEGIKL
;
A
#
# COMPACT_ATOMS: atom_id res chain seq x y z
N MET A 1 11.42 12.25 -19.09
CA MET A 1 10.39 11.20 -19.02
C MET A 1 9.03 11.84 -19.04
N ASN A 2 8.14 11.33 -19.84
CA ASN A 2 6.79 11.88 -19.94
C ASN A 2 5.95 11.38 -18.75
N LYS A 3 5.64 12.26 -17.79
CA LYS A 3 4.78 11.96 -16.61
C LYS A 3 3.29 11.93 -16.99
N ASP A 4 2.93 11.29 -18.09
CA ASP A 4 1.54 11.35 -18.55
C ASP A 4 0.63 10.38 -17.79
N THR A 5 1.11 9.17 -17.48
CA THR A 5 0.28 8.14 -16.84
C THR A 5 1.06 7.40 -15.76
N ALA A 6 0.42 7.14 -14.61
CA ALA A 6 0.94 6.27 -13.57
C ALA A 6 0.00 5.11 -13.25
N LEU A 7 0.57 3.95 -12.93
CA LEU A 7 -0.11 2.80 -12.37
C LEU A 7 0.11 2.76 -10.86
N VAL A 8 -0.95 2.79 -10.07
CA VAL A 8 -0.87 2.70 -8.61
C VAL A 8 -1.18 1.28 -8.17
N VAL A 9 -0.27 0.65 -7.43
CA VAL A 9 -0.55 -0.61 -6.71
C VAL A 9 -1.45 -0.25 -5.52
N PHE A 10 -2.70 -0.70 -5.59
CA PHE A 10 -3.79 -0.13 -4.80
C PHE A 10 -4.58 -1.19 -4.03
N SER A 11 -4.60 -1.09 -2.71
CA SER A 11 -5.31 -2.02 -1.82
C SER A 11 -6.53 -1.40 -1.12
N GLY A 12 -6.78 -0.09 -1.27
CA GLY A 12 -7.82 0.62 -0.53
C GLY A 12 -7.50 0.89 0.95
N GLY A 13 -6.28 0.57 1.39
CA GLY A 13 -5.77 0.96 2.72
C GLY A 13 -5.29 2.41 2.75
N GLN A 14 -5.00 2.92 3.95
CA GLN A 14 -4.51 4.29 4.18
C GLN A 14 -3.39 4.68 3.22
N ASP A 15 -2.32 3.89 3.19
CA ASP A 15 -1.09 4.23 2.47
C ASP A 15 -1.29 4.24 0.95
N SER A 16 -1.91 3.19 0.42
CA SER A 16 -2.19 3.10 -1.02
C SER A 16 -3.19 4.16 -1.49
N THR A 17 -4.15 4.54 -0.64
CA THR A 17 -5.10 5.62 -0.96
C THR A 17 -4.42 6.98 -0.93
N THR A 18 -3.53 7.24 0.03
CA THR A 18 -2.69 8.45 0.04
C THR A 18 -1.84 8.52 -1.24
N CYS A 19 -1.23 7.41 -1.64
CA CYS A 19 -0.46 7.31 -2.88
C CYS A 19 -1.31 7.51 -4.14
N LEU A 20 -2.56 7.05 -4.16
CA LEU A 20 -3.47 7.28 -5.28
C LEU A 20 -3.72 8.79 -5.50
N TYR A 21 -4.01 9.52 -4.43
CA TYR A 21 -4.24 10.97 -4.52
C TYR A 21 -2.96 11.74 -4.76
N TRP A 22 -1.81 11.29 -4.22
CA TRP A 22 -0.51 11.82 -4.60
C TRP A 22 -0.25 11.64 -6.10
N ALA A 23 -0.49 10.46 -6.64
CA ALA A 23 -0.34 10.20 -8.07
C ALA A 23 -1.26 11.08 -8.93
N LYS A 24 -2.50 11.31 -8.52
CA LYS A 24 -3.44 12.23 -9.20
C LYS A 24 -2.94 13.68 -9.24
N LYS A 25 -2.13 14.10 -8.27
CA LYS A 25 -1.51 15.43 -8.25
C LYS A 25 -0.28 15.51 -9.18
N GLU A 26 0.48 14.42 -9.28
CA GLU A 26 1.77 14.39 -9.98
C GLU A 26 1.65 14.00 -11.47
N PHE A 27 0.60 13.29 -11.87
CA PHE A 27 0.41 12.70 -13.19
C PHE A 27 -0.90 13.17 -13.84
N LYS A 28 -0.92 13.26 -15.18
CA LYS A 28 -2.12 13.65 -15.93
C LYS A 28 -3.20 12.57 -15.91
N LYS A 29 -2.77 11.31 -15.91
CA LYS A 29 -3.64 10.13 -15.85
C LYS A 29 -3.14 9.16 -14.81
N VAL A 30 -4.07 8.51 -14.13
CA VAL A 30 -3.78 7.49 -13.13
C VAL A 30 -4.69 6.31 -13.37
N CYS A 31 -4.17 5.10 -13.23
CA CYS A 31 -4.96 3.88 -13.12
C CYS A 31 -4.52 3.09 -11.87
N ALA A 32 -5.43 2.31 -11.33
CA ALA A 32 -5.22 1.55 -10.10
C ALA A 32 -5.27 0.06 -10.39
N LEU A 33 -4.31 -0.68 -9.82
CA LEU A 33 -4.21 -2.13 -9.92
C LEU A 33 -4.25 -2.74 -8.52
N SER A 34 -5.22 -3.59 -8.28
CA SER A 34 -5.36 -4.36 -7.04
C SER A 34 -5.11 -5.85 -7.29
N PHE A 35 -4.75 -6.55 -6.23
CA PHE A 35 -4.44 -7.98 -6.28
C PHE A 35 -5.36 -8.77 -5.36
N LEU A 36 -5.94 -9.85 -5.90
CA LEU A 36 -6.57 -10.88 -5.13
C LEU A 36 -5.53 -12.00 -4.93
N TYR A 37 -5.00 -12.17 -3.71
CA TYR A 37 -3.90 -13.09 -3.41
C TYR A 37 -4.27 -14.15 -2.36
N GLY A 38 -5.57 -14.40 -2.18
CA GLY A 38 -6.09 -15.35 -1.19
C GLY A 38 -6.25 -14.76 0.21
N GLN A 39 -6.26 -13.43 0.35
CA GLN A 39 -6.49 -12.76 1.63
C GLN A 39 -7.88 -13.10 2.20
N LYS A 40 -7.96 -13.18 3.54
CA LYS A 40 -9.19 -13.53 4.28
C LYS A 40 -10.39 -12.62 3.98
N HIS A 41 -10.13 -11.35 3.65
CA HIS A 41 -11.15 -10.33 3.46
C HIS A 41 -11.22 -9.86 2.00
N TRP A 42 -12.04 -10.52 1.19
CA TRP A 42 -12.36 -10.07 -0.18
C TRP A 42 -13.00 -8.65 -0.22
N LYS A 43 -13.57 -8.22 0.90
CA LYS A 43 -14.09 -6.85 1.09
C LYS A 43 -13.05 -5.76 0.83
N GLU A 44 -11.75 -6.04 1.00
CA GLU A 44 -10.69 -5.08 0.67
C GLU A 44 -10.72 -4.71 -0.81
N VAL A 45 -10.91 -5.69 -1.70
CA VAL A 45 -10.93 -5.45 -3.15
C VAL A 45 -12.18 -4.68 -3.57
N GLU A 46 -13.33 -4.94 -2.94
CA GLU A 46 -14.56 -4.17 -3.21
C GLU A 46 -14.43 -2.73 -2.75
N LEU A 47 -13.93 -2.53 -1.53
CA LEU A 47 -13.69 -1.18 -1.03
C LEU A 47 -12.65 -0.42 -1.87
N ALA A 48 -11.60 -1.11 -2.32
CA ALA A 48 -10.62 -0.52 -3.24
C ALA A 48 -11.30 -0.08 -4.55
N ARG A 49 -12.25 -0.86 -5.08
CA ARG A 49 -13.05 -0.50 -6.26
C ARG A 49 -13.87 0.76 -6.00
N GLU A 50 -14.63 0.81 -4.91
CA GLU A 50 -15.44 1.97 -4.53
C GLU A 50 -14.59 3.25 -4.40
N LEU A 51 -13.42 3.14 -3.75
CA LEU A 51 -12.50 4.28 -3.58
C LEU A 51 -11.88 4.73 -4.91
N ALA A 52 -11.57 3.82 -5.82
CA ALA A 52 -11.07 4.15 -7.15
C ALA A 52 -12.16 4.83 -7.99
N GLU A 53 -13.40 4.34 -7.94
CA GLU A 53 -14.57 4.95 -8.59
C GLU A 53 -14.83 6.36 -8.04
N GLN A 54 -14.80 6.53 -6.72
CA GLN A 54 -14.95 7.85 -6.09
C GLN A 54 -13.82 8.82 -6.49
N ALA A 55 -12.63 8.29 -6.75
CA ALA A 55 -11.50 9.06 -7.22
C ALA A 55 -11.51 9.31 -8.74
N ASP A 56 -12.49 8.78 -9.49
CA ASP A 56 -12.54 8.78 -10.94
C ASP A 56 -11.26 8.20 -11.58
N VAL A 57 -10.83 7.02 -11.07
CA VAL A 57 -9.63 6.32 -11.52
C VAL A 57 -10.00 4.93 -12.05
N PRO A 58 -9.62 4.59 -13.30
CA PRO A 58 -9.79 3.25 -13.84
C PRO A 58 -9.16 2.20 -12.93
N PHE A 59 -9.91 1.15 -12.61
CA PHE A 59 -9.54 0.13 -11.64
C PHE A 59 -9.51 -1.27 -12.26
N LYS A 60 -8.41 -1.98 -12.04
CA LYS A 60 -8.22 -3.36 -12.47
C LYS A 60 -7.89 -4.25 -11.26
N VAL A 61 -8.44 -5.45 -11.24
CA VAL A 61 -8.08 -6.51 -10.29
C VAL A 61 -7.36 -7.63 -11.03
N MET A 62 -6.28 -8.13 -10.46
CA MET A 62 -5.61 -9.35 -10.92
C MET A 62 -5.68 -10.42 -9.85
N ASP A 63 -6.10 -11.61 -10.26
CA ASP A 63 -6.07 -12.79 -9.40
C ASP A 63 -4.66 -13.40 -9.41
N VAL A 64 -4.05 -13.37 -8.24
CA VAL A 64 -2.73 -13.94 -7.95
C VAL A 64 -2.82 -14.84 -6.71
N SER A 65 -3.95 -15.52 -6.52
CA SER A 65 -4.25 -16.34 -5.33
C SER A 65 -3.23 -17.45 -5.09
N PHE A 66 -2.47 -17.86 -6.12
CA PHE A 66 -1.36 -18.78 -5.96
C PHE A 66 -0.30 -18.31 -4.97
N ILE A 67 -0.12 -17.00 -4.78
CA ILE A 67 0.84 -16.43 -3.82
C ILE A 67 0.46 -16.81 -2.39
N GLY A 68 -0.83 -16.85 -2.08
CA GLY A 68 -1.33 -17.27 -0.78
C GLY A 68 -0.96 -18.71 -0.41
N ASN A 69 -0.70 -19.54 -1.40
CA ASN A 69 -0.35 -20.96 -1.25
C ASN A 69 1.16 -21.20 -1.14
N LEU A 70 2.00 -20.17 -1.30
CA LEU A 70 3.45 -20.30 -1.25
C LEU A 70 4.04 -20.33 0.18
N GLY A 71 3.23 -20.06 1.20
CA GLY A 71 3.66 -20.08 2.58
C GLY A 71 2.49 -19.91 3.55
N SER A 72 2.73 -20.28 4.82
CA SER A 72 1.72 -20.14 5.88
C SER A 72 1.89 -18.80 6.60
N ASN A 73 0.86 -17.97 6.57
CA ASN A 73 0.81 -16.69 7.27
C ASN A 73 -0.64 -16.35 7.67
N SER A 74 -0.80 -15.46 8.65
CA SER A 74 -2.12 -15.15 9.19
C SER A 74 -3.02 -14.34 8.26
N LEU A 75 -2.51 -13.79 7.16
CA LEU A 75 -3.33 -13.03 6.19
C LEU A 75 -4.05 -13.96 5.19
N THR A 76 -3.45 -15.11 4.87
CA THR A 76 -3.98 -16.05 3.85
C THR A 76 -4.47 -17.36 4.46
N ASP A 77 -3.92 -17.81 5.58
CA ASP A 77 -4.29 -19.03 6.26
C ASP A 77 -5.27 -18.76 7.41
N THR A 78 -6.51 -19.24 7.27
CA THR A 78 -7.58 -19.03 8.26
C THR A 78 -7.36 -19.79 9.58
N SER A 79 -6.48 -20.79 9.59
CA SER A 79 -6.13 -21.55 10.79
C SER A 79 -5.16 -20.82 11.71
N ILE A 80 -4.45 -19.78 11.20
CA ILE A 80 -3.48 -19.00 11.95
C ILE A 80 -4.14 -17.74 12.51
N PRO A 81 -4.22 -17.58 13.86
CA PRO A 81 -4.70 -16.35 14.48
C PRO A 81 -3.81 -15.14 14.13
N MET A 82 -4.41 -13.94 14.00
CA MET A 82 -3.66 -12.70 13.70
C MET A 82 -2.70 -12.29 14.82
N ASP A 83 -3.03 -12.67 16.06
CA ASP A 83 -2.31 -12.37 17.30
C ASP A 83 -1.45 -13.55 17.78
N ALA A 84 -1.24 -14.57 16.94
CA ALA A 84 -0.39 -15.71 17.31
C ALA A 84 1.01 -15.23 17.70
N GLU A 85 1.46 -15.61 18.90
CA GLU A 85 2.80 -15.33 19.39
C GLU A 85 3.86 -15.95 18.47
N LYS A 86 4.91 -15.20 18.22
CA LYS A 86 6.09 -15.66 17.47
C LYS A 86 7.36 -15.46 18.28
N PRO A 87 8.41 -16.24 17.98
CA PRO A 87 9.75 -15.97 18.54
C PRO A 87 10.17 -14.53 18.27
N ALA A 88 10.85 -13.91 19.22
CA ALA A 88 11.27 -12.51 19.20
C ALA A 88 12.08 -12.13 17.93
N ASP A 89 12.82 -13.08 17.38
CA ASP A 89 13.67 -12.88 16.19
C ASP A 89 12.99 -13.22 14.86
N SER A 90 11.68 -13.49 14.86
CA SER A 90 10.94 -13.85 13.64
C SER A 90 10.15 -12.67 13.06
N PHE A 91 9.91 -12.69 11.73
CA PHE A 91 9.02 -11.75 11.10
C PHE A 91 7.59 -11.87 11.66
N PRO A 92 6.79 -10.78 11.66
CA PRO A 92 5.38 -10.85 12.04
C PRO A 92 4.64 -11.96 11.28
N ASN A 93 3.66 -12.61 11.92
CA ASN A 93 2.86 -13.67 11.28
C ASN A 93 2.01 -13.18 10.10
N THR A 94 1.85 -11.87 9.95
CA THR A 94 1.24 -11.18 8.80
C THR A 94 2.21 -11.01 7.62
N PHE A 95 3.48 -11.40 7.76
CA PHE A 95 4.44 -11.33 6.67
C PHE A 95 4.18 -12.42 5.64
N VAL A 96 3.90 -12.00 4.41
CA VAL A 96 3.82 -12.87 3.23
C VAL A 96 5.13 -12.73 2.47
N PRO A 97 6.03 -13.72 2.52
CA PRO A 97 7.35 -13.62 1.89
C PRO A 97 7.26 -13.28 0.41
N GLY A 98 7.93 -12.18 0.02
CA GLY A 98 7.99 -11.75 -1.38
C GLY A 98 6.69 -11.16 -1.93
N ARG A 99 5.70 -10.83 -1.12
CA ARG A 99 4.42 -10.28 -1.60
C ARG A 99 4.64 -9.04 -2.47
N ASN A 100 5.44 -8.08 -2.03
CA ASN A 100 5.71 -6.88 -2.82
C ASN A 100 6.58 -7.18 -4.05
N LEU A 101 7.46 -8.20 -4.01
CA LEU A 101 8.20 -8.67 -5.19
C LEU A 101 7.22 -9.12 -6.27
N PHE A 102 6.26 -9.99 -5.94
CA PHE A 102 5.26 -10.47 -6.90
C PHE A 102 4.37 -9.34 -7.41
N PHE A 103 3.83 -8.52 -6.49
CA PHE A 103 2.92 -7.45 -6.87
C PHE A 103 3.57 -6.42 -7.80
N LEU A 104 4.78 -5.97 -7.48
CA LEU A 104 5.49 -4.99 -8.31
C LEU A 104 5.97 -5.59 -9.63
N SER A 105 6.37 -6.86 -9.66
CA SER A 105 6.74 -7.54 -10.91
C SER A 105 5.54 -7.69 -11.84
N ILE A 106 4.39 -8.12 -11.33
CA ILE A 106 3.16 -8.26 -12.11
C ILE A 106 2.65 -6.87 -12.54
N ALA A 107 2.73 -5.88 -11.65
CA ALA A 107 2.38 -4.51 -12.00
C ALA A 107 3.25 -3.95 -13.13
N ALA A 108 4.55 -4.25 -13.14
CA ALA A 108 5.48 -3.84 -14.20
C ALA A 108 5.13 -4.51 -15.55
N VAL A 109 4.84 -5.80 -15.55
CA VAL A 109 4.39 -6.51 -16.77
C VAL A 109 3.09 -5.88 -17.30
N TYR A 110 2.12 -5.64 -16.43
CA TYR A 110 0.87 -4.98 -16.81
C TYR A 110 1.10 -3.54 -17.31
N ALA A 111 1.95 -2.77 -16.64
CA ALA A 111 2.28 -1.41 -17.00
C ALA A 111 2.92 -1.35 -18.40
N ARG A 112 3.84 -2.30 -18.71
CA ARG A 112 4.46 -2.44 -20.03
C ARG A 112 3.42 -2.63 -21.13
N GLU A 113 2.48 -3.54 -20.95
CA GLU A 113 1.40 -3.81 -21.92
C GLU A 113 0.47 -2.61 -22.13
N GLN A 114 0.39 -1.70 -21.14
CA GLN A 114 -0.39 -0.47 -21.22
C GLN A 114 0.45 0.76 -21.67
N GLY A 115 1.75 0.60 -21.94
CA GLY A 115 2.66 1.70 -22.28
C GLY A 115 2.89 2.67 -21.12
N ILE A 116 2.86 2.19 -19.86
CA ILE A 116 3.03 2.96 -18.64
C ILE A 116 4.39 2.68 -18.04
N ASN A 117 5.21 3.73 -17.81
CA ASN A 117 6.54 3.60 -17.22
C ASN A 117 6.60 4.00 -15.74
N HIS A 118 5.55 4.57 -15.18
CA HIS A 118 5.51 5.01 -13.79
C HIS A 118 4.61 4.11 -12.95
N ILE A 119 5.19 3.49 -11.93
CA ILE A 119 4.49 2.62 -10.97
C ILE A 119 4.57 3.28 -9.60
N VAL A 120 3.47 3.37 -8.88
CA VAL A 120 3.40 3.99 -7.54
C VAL A 120 3.00 2.93 -6.53
N THR A 121 3.71 2.86 -5.42
CA THR A 121 3.39 1.94 -4.32
C THR A 121 3.50 2.63 -2.96
N GLY A 122 2.67 2.21 -2.01
CA GLY A 122 2.59 2.76 -0.65
C GLY A 122 3.51 2.07 0.36
N VAL A 123 4.62 1.49 -0.07
CA VAL A 123 5.61 0.92 0.84
C VAL A 123 6.35 2.02 1.60
N SER A 124 6.69 1.74 2.86
CA SER A 124 7.44 2.64 3.74
C SER A 124 8.47 1.83 4.54
N GLN A 125 9.69 2.34 4.62
CA GLN A 125 10.74 1.76 5.45
C GLN A 125 10.64 2.20 6.91
N THR A 126 10.02 3.36 7.15
CA THR A 126 9.85 3.95 8.48
C THR A 126 8.67 3.37 9.25
N ASP A 127 7.73 2.72 8.56
CA ASP A 127 6.70 1.93 9.21
C ASP A 127 7.32 0.68 9.80
N PHE A 128 7.34 0.55 11.12
CA PHE A 128 7.99 -0.51 11.90
C PHE A 128 7.45 -1.94 11.63
N SER A 129 6.84 -2.19 10.48
CA SER A 129 6.40 -3.54 10.08
C SER A 129 7.58 -4.52 9.88
N GLY A 130 8.79 -4.00 9.69
CA GLY A 130 10.00 -4.82 9.55
C GLY A 130 10.09 -5.64 8.27
N TYR A 131 9.15 -5.48 7.33
CA TYR A 131 9.12 -6.27 6.10
C TYR A 131 10.29 -5.91 5.18
N PRO A 132 11.16 -6.88 4.82
CA PRO A 132 12.33 -6.61 3.98
C PRO A 132 11.95 -6.10 2.58
N ASP A 133 10.80 -6.51 2.06
CA ASP A 133 10.27 -6.11 0.75
C ASP A 133 9.53 -4.75 0.76
N CYS A 134 9.62 -3.99 1.86
CA CYS A 134 9.22 -2.59 1.96
C CYS A 134 10.43 -1.62 2.00
N ARG A 135 11.66 -2.14 2.04
CA ARG A 135 12.87 -1.32 2.17
C ARG A 135 13.25 -0.64 0.85
N ASP A 136 13.82 0.56 0.96
CA ASP A 136 14.29 1.35 -0.20
C ASP A 136 15.30 0.57 -1.07
N ALA A 137 16.26 -0.12 -0.44
CA ALA A 137 17.24 -0.93 -1.14
C ALA A 137 16.58 -2.04 -1.99
N PHE A 138 15.53 -2.69 -1.47
CA PHE A 138 14.77 -3.70 -2.21
C PHE A 138 14.07 -3.06 -3.43
N ILE A 139 13.37 -1.95 -3.24
CA ILE A 139 12.65 -1.26 -4.32
C ILE A 139 13.60 -0.81 -5.42
N LYS A 140 14.75 -0.23 -5.07
CA LYS A 140 15.77 0.20 -6.05
C LYS A 140 16.33 -0.98 -6.82
N SER A 141 16.67 -2.08 -6.14
CA SER A 141 17.15 -3.31 -6.77
C SER A 141 16.11 -3.90 -7.72
N LEU A 142 14.85 -3.98 -7.28
CA LEU A 142 13.75 -4.48 -8.10
C LEU A 142 13.52 -3.60 -9.33
N ASN A 143 13.56 -2.27 -9.19
CA ASN A 143 13.40 -1.35 -10.32
C ASN A 143 14.48 -1.60 -11.40
N VAL A 144 15.74 -1.78 -10.99
CA VAL A 144 16.83 -2.13 -11.93
C VAL A 144 16.55 -3.48 -12.58
N THR A 145 16.17 -4.49 -11.80
CA THR A 145 15.88 -5.84 -12.29
C THR A 145 14.76 -5.83 -13.33
N LEU A 146 13.66 -5.10 -13.07
CA LEU A 146 12.53 -5.00 -13.99
C LEU A 146 12.90 -4.29 -15.30
N ASN A 147 13.71 -3.23 -15.21
CA ASN A 147 14.18 -2.52 -16.38
C ASN A 147 15.06 -3.41 -17.25
N LEU A 148 16.00 -4.15 -16.66
CA LEU A 148 16.86 -5.09 -17.39
C LEU A 148 16.06 -6.27 -17.96
N ALA A 149 15.12 -6.80 -17.21
CA ALA A 149 14.34 -7.99 -17.62
C ALA A 149 13.40 -7.71 -18.80
N MET A 150 12.94 -6.47 -18.96
CA MET A 150 11.92 -6.12 -19.95
C MET A 150 12.38 -5.09 -20.98
N ASP A 151 13.66 -4.66 -20.92
CA ASP A 151 14.23 -3.60 -21.74
C ASP A 151 13.39 -2.30 -21.71
N GLU A 152 13.02 -1.88 -20.49
CA GLU A 152 12.14 -0.75 -20.23
C GLU A 152 12.80 0.31 -19.33
N GLN A 153 12.11 1.43 -19.14
CA GLN A 153 12.54 2.52 -18.26
C GLN A 153 11.50 2.79 -17.18
N PHE A 154 11.15 1.77 -16.42
CA PHE A 154 10.24 1.95 -15.28
C PHE A 154 10.86 2.81 -14.19
N VAL A 155 9.99 3.61 -13.55
CA VAL A 155 10.28 4.32 -12.31
C VAL A 155 9.26 3.89 -11.27
N ILE A 156 9.72 3.22 -10.22
CA ILE A 156 8.89 2.88 -9.06
C ILE A 156 8.93 4.05 -8.08
N HIS A 157 7.80 4.71 -7.90
CA HIS A 157 7.61 5.82 -6.96
C HIS A 157 7.13 5.30 -5.61
N THR A 158 7.77 5.78 -4.56
CA THR A 158 7.49 5.41 -3.17
C THR A 158 7.33 6.67 -2.31
N PRO A 159 6.24 7.43 -2.47
CA PRO A 159 6.08 8.72 -1.81
C PRO A 159 6.11 8.67 -0.28
N LEU A 160 5.88 7.47 0.30
CA LEU A 160 5.86 7.26 1.75
C LEU A 160 7.16 6.66 2.30
N MET A 161 8.18 6.39 1.47
CA MET A 161 9.36 5.61 1.85
C MET A 161 10.04 6.10 3.13
N TRP A 162 10.15 7.42 3.30
CA TRP A 162 10.93 8.05 4.34
C TRP A 162 10.11 8.88 5.35
N ILE A 163 8.79 8.82 5.25
CA ILE A 163 7.88 9.53 6.15
C ILE A 163 7.21 8.56 7.12
N ASP A 164 7.02 9.00 8.36
CA ASP A 164 6.32 8.22 9.38
C ASP A 164 4.79 8.30 9.21
N LYS A 165 4.07 7.53 10.01
CA LYS A 165 2.61 7.48 9.92
C LYS A 165 1.92 8.82 10.21
N ALA A 166 2.51 9.68 11.04
CA ALA A 166 1.98 11.01 11.28
C ALA A 166 2.17 11.92 10.06
N GLN A 167 3.32 11.84 9.42
CA GLN A 167 3.61 12.54 8.17
C GLN A 167 2.76 12.01 7.00
N THR A 168 2.42 10.72 7.00
CA THR A 168 1.46 10.15 6.04
C THR A 168 0.08 10.79 6.20
N TRP A 169 -0.38 11.02 7.43
CA TRP A 169 -1.62 11.74 7.72
C TRP A 169 -1.53 13.21 7.31
N GLN A 170 -0.40 13.86 7.53
CA GLN A 170 -0.16 15.23 7.06
C GLN A 170 -0.27 15.30 5.54
N LEU A 171 0.38 14.37 4.81
CA LEU A 171 0.30 14.31 3.36
C LEU A 171 -1.15 14.12 2.88
N ALA A 172 -1.92 13.26 3.56
CA ALA A 172 -3.33 13.07 3.26
C ALA A 172 -4.16 14.36 3.43
N ASP A 173 -3.85 15.16 4.43
CA ASP A 173 -4.49 16.46 4.68
C ASP A 173 -4.06 17.50 3.62
N GLU A 174 -2.77 17.58 3.29
CA GLU A 174 -2.25 18.44 2.22
C GLU A 174 -2.83 18.11 0.83
N LEU A 175 -3.24 16.87 0.64
CA LEU A 175 -3.95 16.40 -0.57
C LEU A 175 -5.48 16.62 -0.50
N GLY A 176 -6.00 17.11 0.63
CA GLY A 176 -7.44 17.37 0.81
C GLY A 176 -8.29 16.12 1.03
N VAL A 177 -7.68 15.00 1.44
CA VAL A 177 -8.37 13.70 1.53
C VAL A 177 -8.28 13.05 2.92
N LEU A 178 -7.95 13.83 3.95
CA LEU A 178 -7.83 13.35 5.33
C LEU A 178 -9.09 12.59 5.80
N ASP A 179 -10.26 13.20 5.65
CA ASP A 179 -11.54 12.63 6.10
C ASP A 179 -11.94 11.40 5.30
N LEU A 180 -11.68 11.38 3.99
CA LEU A 180 -11.90 10.22 3.14
C LEU A 180 -11.04 9.06 3.64
N ILE A 181 -9.74 9.28 3.82
CA ILE A 181 -8.81 8.25 4.25
C ILE A 181 -9.18 7.76 5.66
N ARG A 182 -9.50 8.67 6.58
CA ARG A 182 -9.87 8.30 7.94
C ARG A 182 -11.10 7.41 7.98
N ASN A 183 -12.15 7.76 7.24
CA ASN A 183 -13.47 7.16 7.38
C ASN A 183 -13.74 6.04 6.38
N ARG A 184 -13.08 6.04 5.22
CA ARG A 184 -13.44 5.15 4.10
C ARG A 184 -12.39 4.10 3.76
N THR A 185 -11.16 4.17 4.29
CA THR A 185 -10.12 3.17 4.00
C THR A 185 -10.18 1.97 4.96
N LEU A 186 -9.68 0.83 4.50
CA LEU A 186 -9.58 -0.40 5.26
C LEU A 186 -8.09 -0.76 5.48
N THR A 187 -7.61 -0.53 6.70
CA THR A 187 -6.23 -0.84 7.11
C THR A 187 -6.21 -1.94 8.18
N CYS A 188 -7.35 -2.20 8.80
CA CYS A 188 -7.51 -3.15 9.89
C CYS A 188 -7.37 -4.60 9.41
N TYR A 189 -6.50 -5.39 10.04
CA TYR A 189 -6.34 -6.81 9.73
C TYR A 189 -7.58 -7.67 10.01
N ASN A 190 -8.52 -7.17 10.82
CA ASN A 190 -9.80 -7.81 11.10
C ASN A 190 -10.93 -7.35 10.17
N GLY A 191 -10.60 -6.64 9.07
CA GLY A 191 -11.60 -6.22 8.07
C GLY A 191 -12.57 -5.14 8.52
N ILE A 192 -12.23 -4.34 9.54
CA ILE A 192 -13.05 -3.23 10.04
C ILE A 192 -12.58 -1.92 9.42
N GLN A 193 -13.48 -1.23 8.73
CA GLN A 193 -13.24 0.03 8.03
C GLN A 193 -13.05 1.21 9.00
N GLY A 194 -12.43 2.29 8.52
CA GLY A 194 -12.27 3.52 9.29
C GLY A 194 -11.23 3.38 10.40
N ASP A 195 -11.62 3.65 11.64
CA ASP A 195 -10.72 3.58 12.80
C ASP A 195 -10.35 2.13 13.20
N GLY A 196 -10.97 1.13 12.54
CA GLY A 196 -10.64 -0.28 12.68
C GLY A 196 -11.04 -0.91 14.00
N CYS A 197 -10.41 -2.04 14.36
CA CYS A 197 -10.70 -2.75 15.62
C CYS A 197 -10.05 -2.10 16.86
N GLY A 198 -9.11 -1.19 16.67
CA GLY A 198 -8.41 -0.46 17.73
C GLY A 198 -7.28 -1.21 18.45
N HIS A 199 -7.08 -2.52 18.18
CA HIS A 199 -6.11 -3.35 18.92
C HIS A 199 -5.15 -4.18 18.02
N CYS A 200 -5.39 -4.29 16.71
CA CYS A 200 -4.39 -4.90 15.85
C CYS A 200 -3.22 -3.92 15.59
N PRO A 201 -2.00 -4.42 15.30
CA PRO A 201 -0.81 -3.57 15.11
C PRO A 201 -1.02 -2.46 14.07
N SER A 202 -1.74 -2.75 13.00
CA SER A 202 -2.04 -1.77 11.96
C SER A 202 -2.97 -0.66 12.45
N CYS A 203 -3.99 -0.98 13.27
CA CYS A 203 -4.88 0.02 13.87
C CYS A 203 -4.16 0.88 14.91
N GLU A 204 -3.28 0.30 15.71
CA GLU A 204 -2.47 1.02 16.69
C GLU A 204 -1.55 2.03 16.01
N LEU A 205 -0.77 1.58 15.03
CA LEU A 205 0.13 2.43 14.27
C LEU A 205 -0.62 3.60 13.60
N ARG A 206 -1.76 3.29 12.96
CA ARG A 206 -2.62 4.28 12.32
C ARG A 206 -3.15 5.32 13.31
N ARG A 207 -3.67 4.87 14.45
CA ARG A 207 -4.24 5.73 15.52
C ARG A 207 -3.17 6.65 16.13
N GLU A 208 -2.02 6.09 16.49
CA GLU A 208 -0.93 6.88 17.08
C GLU A 208 -0.37 7.92 16.08
N GLY A 209 -0.25 7.54 14.80
CA GLY A 209 0.12 8.48 13.75
C GLY A 209 -0.89 9.63 13.61
N LEU A 210 -2.19 9.34 13.59
CA LEU A 210 -3.24 10.37 13.53
C LEU A 210 -3.20 11.30 14.75
N LYS A 211 -3.07 10.73 15.94
CA LYS A 211 -2.99 11.50 17.20
C LYS A 211 -1.79 12.44 17.19
N LYS A 212 -0.61 11.96 16.79
CA LYS A 212 0.61 12.76 16.66
C LYS A 212 0.42 13.88 15.65
N TYR A 213 -0.15 13.59 14.47
CA TYR A 213 -0.42 14.58 13.44
C TYR A 213 -1.39 15.66 13.93
N LEU A 214 -2.55 15.30 14.51
CA LEU A 214 -3.55 16.25 14.97
C LEU A 214 -3.00 17.16 16.07
N LYS A 215 -2.15 16.63 16.98
CA LYS A 215 -1.47 17.44 17.98
C LYS A 215 -0.55 18.47 17.33
N ALA A 216 0.31 18.06 16.42
CA ALA A 216 1.21 18.97 15.69
C ALA A 216 0.42 20.04 14.91
N LYS A 217 -0.65 19.65 14.21
CA LYS A 217 -1.52 20.57 13.47
C LYS A 217 -2.14 21.64 14.38
N ASN A 218 -2.63 21.25 15.57
CA ASN A 218 -3.20 22.19 16.54
C ASN A 218 -2.15 23.15 17.13
N GLU A 219 -0.90 22.73 17.21
CA GLU A 219 0.24 23.52 17.66
C GLU A 219 0.86 24.35 16.51
N GLY A 220 0.35 24.26 15.29
CA GLY A 220 0.88 24.94 14.11
C GLY A 220 2.24 24.40 13.64
N ILE A 221 2.58 23.17 14.02
CA ILE A 221 3.84 22.50 13.69
C ILE A 221 3.65 21.68 12.42
N LYS A 222 4.53 21.87 11.44
CA LYS A 222 4.66 20.98 10.27
C LYS A 222 5.59 19.82 10.62
N LEU A 223 5.15 18.57 10.38
CA LEU A 223 5.93 17.35 10.64
C LEU A 223 6.93 17.06 9.51
#